data_9a8e832d3436259fa0b9296467d5e92b
#
_entry.id   9a8e832d3436259fa0b9296467d5e92b
#
_cell.length_a   1.000
_cell.length_b   1.000
_cell.length_c   1.000
_cell.angle_alpha   90.00
_cell.angle_beta   90.00
_cell.angle_gamma   90.00
#
_symmetry.space_group_name_H-M   'P 1'
#
loop_
_entity.id
_entity.type
_entity.pdbx_description
1 polymer ?
#
loop_
_entity_poly.entity_id
_entity_poly.type
_entity_poly.pdbx_seq_one_letter_code
_entity_poly.pdbx_strand_id
1 'polypeptide(L)'
;MQATRLAIPDVVLIEPKVFGDARGFFYESFNQRAFNQATGTDYQFVQDNHSRSAQGVLRGLHYQIQQPQGKLVRVVRGAVIDVAVDI
;
A
#
# COMPACT_ATOMS: atom_id res chain seq x y z
N MET A 1 1.69 -11.18 7.90
CA MET A 1 1.64 -10.35 6.67
C MET A 1 1.84 -11.26 5.48
N GLN A 2 0.94 -11.20 4.54
CA GLN A 2 1.03 -11.92 3.27
C GLN A 2 1.23 -10.93 2.14
N ALA A 3 2.04 -11.30 1.15
CA ALA A 3 2.28 -10.50 -0.04
C ALA A 3 2.00 -11.34 -1.28
N THR A 4 1.19 -10.81 -2.18
CA THR A 4 0.84 -11.46 -3.44
C THR A 4 1.19 -10.55 -4.60
N ARG A 5 2.02 -11.03 -5.53
CA ARG A 5 2.33 -10.30 -6.75
C ARG A 5 1.14 -10.37 -7.69
N LEU A 6 0.79 -9.22 -8.27
CA LEU A 6 -0.31 -9.11 -9.21
C LEU A 6 0.16 -9.32 -10.66
N ALA A 7 -0.72 -9.05 -11.62
CA ALA A 7 -0.42 -9.23 -13.04
C ALA A 7 0.81 -8.42 -13.49
N ILE A 8 0.98 -7.20 -12.96
CA ILE A 8 2.23 -6.46 -13.01
C ILE A 8 3.03 -6.86 -11.76
N PRO A 9 4.14 -7.63 -11.88
CA PRO A 9 4.78 -8.23 -10.71
C PRO A 9 5.32 -7.24 -9.67
N ASP A 10 5.62 -6.01 -10.10
CA ASP A 10 6.06 -4.96 -9.19
C ASP A 10 4.92 -4.35 -8.37
N VAL A 11 3.68 -4.69 -8.70
CA VAL A 11 2.50 -4.35 -7.91
C VAL A 11 2.17 -5.52 -7.00
N VAL A 12 2.24 -5.28 -5.70
CA VAL A 12 2.12 -6.32 -4.68
C VAL A 12 0.95 -6.00 -3.77
N LEU A 13 0.05 -6.95 -3.60
CA LEU A 13 -1.03 -6.85 -2.63
C LEU A 13 -0.51 -7.33 -1.27
N ILE A 14 -0.59 -6.45 -0.28
CA ILE A 14 -0.18 -6.75 1.09
C ILE A 14 -1.43 -6.96 1.95
N GLU A 15 -1.47 -8.09 2.63
CA GLU A 15 -2.57 -8.44 3.52
C GLU A 15 -2.03 -8.66 4.94
N PRO A 16 -2.29 -7.73 5.88
CA PRO A 16 -1.88 -7.91 7.26
C PRO A 16 -2.76 -8.96 7.96
N LYS A 17 -2.22 -9.57 8.99
CA LYS A 17 -3.03 -10.41 9.88
C LYS A 17 -3.85 -9.52 10.81
N VAL A 18 -5.16 -9.65 10.76
CA VAL A 18 -6.09 -8.87 11.57
C VAL A 18 -6.58 -9.72 12.75
N PHE A 19 -6.48 -9.15 13.95
CA PHE A 19 -6.97 -9.76 15.19
C PHE A 19 -8.24 -9.03 15.61
N GLY A 20 -9.36 -9.75 15.70
CA GLY A 20 -10.65 -9.19 16.08
C GLY A 20 -11.19 -9.77 17.38
N ASP A 21 -11.93 -8.96 18.14
CA ASP A 21 -12.71 -9.37 19.30
C ASP A 21 -13.93 -8.45 19.44
N ALA A 22 -14.66 -8.59 20.54
CA ALA A 22 -15.88 -7.79 20.77
C ALA A 22 -15.62 -6.28 20.87
N ARG A 23 -14.39 -5.83 21.10
CA ARG A 23 -14.03 -4.41 21.16
C ARG A 23 -13.72 -3.82 19.78
N GLY A 24 -13.50 -4.65 18.76
CA GLY A 24 -13.11 -4.23 17.41
C GLY A 24 -11.98 -5.09 16.85
N PHE A 25 -11.01 -4.46 16.23
CA PHE A 25 -9.89 -5.18 15.61
C PHE A 25 -8.56 -4.48 15.86
N PHE A 26 -7.50 -5.24 15.70
CA PHE A 26 -6.12 -4.76 15.76
C PHE A 26 -5.31 -5.45 14.67
N TYR A 27 -4.45 -4.69 14.00
CA TYR A 27 -3.43 -5.26 13.13
C TYR A 27 -2.21 -4.35 13.09
N GLU A 28 -1.06 -4.96 12.82
CA GLU A 28 0.17 -4.22 12.54
C GLU A 28 0.11 -3.74 11.10
N SER A 29 -0.01 -2.43 10.91
CA SER A 29 -0.20 -1.85 9.58
C SER A 29 1.09 -1.80 8.77
N PHE A 30 2.24 -1.70 9.42
CA PHE A 30 3.55 -1.74 8.80
C PHE A 30 4.61 -2.20 9.79
N ASN A 31 5.50 -3.03 9.31
CA ASN A 31 6.71 -3.45 10.01
C ASN A 31 7.78 -3.69 8.95
N GLN A 32 8.90 -2.97 9.03
CA GLN A 32 9.92 -2.99 7.99
C GLN A 32 10.47 -4.40 7.76
N ARG A 33 10.78 -5.12 8.83
CA ARG A 33 11.32 -6.47 8.73
C ARG A 33 10.31 -7.44 8.11
N ALA A 34 9.07 -7.42 8.60
CA ALA A 34 8.01 -8.27 8.08
C ALA A 34 7.70 -7.96 6.61
N PHE A 35 7.67 -6.67 6.26
CA PHE A 35 7.48 -6.23 4.89
C PHE A 35 8.59 -6.74 3.96
N ASN A 36 9.86 -6.59 4.36
CA ASN A 36 10.99 -7.06 3.57
C ASN A 36 10.95 -8.58 3.38
N GLN A 37 10.62 -9.32 4.43
CA GLN A 37 10.51 -10.78 4.34
C GLN A 37 9.36 -11.20 3.42
N ALA A 38 8.20 -10.56 3.52
CA ALA A 38 7.03 -10.91 2.72
C ALA A 38 7.17 -10.55 1.25
N THR A 39 7.82 -9.43 0.93
CA THR A 39 7.95 -8.92 -0.44
C THR A 39 9.25 -9.36 -1.12
N GLY A 40 10.25 -9.81 -0.36
CA GLY A 40 11.58 -10.12 -0.88
C GLY A 40 12.35 -8.87 -1.29
N THR A 41 12.04 -7.73 -0.70
CA THR A 41 12.68 -6.44 -0.98
C THR A 41 13.38 -5.89 0.25
N ASP A 42 14.17 -4.84 0.06
CA ASP A 42 14.84 -4.12 1.12
C ASP A 42 14.51 -2.62 1.11
N TYR A 43 13.40 -2.26 0.48
CA TYR A 43 12.96 -0.86 0.43
C TYR A 43 12.68 -0.32 1.82
N GLN A 44 13.14 0.92 2.05
CA GLN A 44 12.87 1.64 3.28
C GLN A 44 11.93 2.80 2.99
N PHE A 45 10.83 2.87 3.74
CA PHE A 45 9.90 3.98 3.65
C PHE A 45 10.31 5.03 4.67
N VAL A 46 10.67 6.21 4.18
CA VAL A 46 11.23 7.30 4.99
C VAL A 46 10.31 8.51 5.08
N GLN A 47 9.16 8.46 4.42
CA GLN A 47 8.18 9.54 4.39
C GLN A 47 6.79 8.93 4.27
N ASP A 48 5.84 9.44 5.02
CA ASP A 48 4.44 9.13 4.82
C ASP A 48 3.64 10.39 4.53
N ASN A 49 2.53 10.21 3.81
CA ASN A 49 1.58 11.28 3.50
C ASN A 49 0.17 10.77 3.79
N HIS A 50 -0.68 11.67 4.18
CA HIS A 50 -2.09 11.37 4.38
C HIS A 50 -2.93 12.36 3.58
N SER A 51 -3.86 11.86 2.77
CA SER A 51 -4.75 12.69 1.99
C SER A 51 -6.20 12.25 2.18
N ARG A 52 -7.10 13.17 1.94
CA ARG A 52 -8.54 12.93 1.93
C ARG A 52 -9.12 13.49 0.65
N SER A 53 -10.03 12.73 0.02
CA SER A 53 -10.77 13.18 -1.16
C SER A 53 -12.26 12.96 -0.94
N ALA A 54 -13.07 13.86 -1.46
CA ALA A 54 -14.51 13.65 -1.54
C ALA A 54 -14.83 12.59 -2.60
N GLN A 55 -16.04 12.02 -2.53
CA GLN A 55 -16.51 11.07 -3.53
C GLN A 55 -16.45 11.68 -4.93
N GLY A 56 -16.02 10.90 -5.91
CA GLY A 56 -15.95 11.31 -7.31
C GLY A 56 -14.68 12.05 -7.70
N VAL A 57 -13.76 12.29 -6.76
CA VAL A 57 -12.47 12.93 -7.07
C VAL A 57 -11.56 11.94 -7.78
N LEU A 58 -11.00 12.40 -8.89
CA LEU A 58 -9.98 11.69 -9.65
C LEU A 58 -8.63 12.36 -9.42
N ARG A 59 -7.62 11.56 -9.07
CA ARG A 59 -6.22 12.01 -8.98
C ARG A 59 -5.39 11.14 -9.90
N GLY A 60 -4.58 11.75 -10.72
CA GLY A 60 -3.66 11.03 -11.60
C GLY A 60 -3.99 11.21 -13.08
N LEU A 61 -3.39 10.39 -13.95
CA LEU A 61 -2.29 9.48 -13.60
C LEU A 61 -1.02 10.28 -13.30
N HIS A 62 -0.15 9.72 -12.44
CA HIS A 62 1.14 10.34 -12.09
C HIS A 62 2.26 9.33 -12.28
N TYR A 63 3.42 9.79 -12.71
CA TYR A 63 4.64 9.00 -12.73
C TYR A 63 5.84 9.90 -12.50
N GLN A 64 6.98 9.28 -12.18
CA GLN A 64 8.22 10.00 -11.91
C GLN A 64 9.28 9.54 -12.89
N ILE A 65 9.93 10.50 -13.55
CA ILE A 65 11.00 10.23 -14.52
C ILE A 65 12.34 10.09 -13.81
N GLN A 66 12.60 10.96 -12.82
CA GLN A 66 13.83 10.96 -12.05
C GLN A 66 13.51 10.58 -10.61
N GLN A 67 14.37 9.72 -10.02
CA GLN A 67 14.24 9.26 -8.65
C GLN A 67 12.85 8.68 -8.37
N PRO A 68 12.41 7.65 -9.13
CA PRO A 68 11.11 7.05 -8.91
C PRO A 68 11.03 6.46 -7.50
N GLN A 69 9.88 6.59 -6.88
CA GLN A 69 9.64 6.16 -5.50
C GLN A 69 8.78 4.91 -5.48
N GLY A 70 9.13 3.98 -4.61
CA GLY A 70 8.22 2.95 -4.17
C GLY A 70 7.12 3.57 -3.30
N LYS A 71 5.90 3.07 -3.44
CA LYS A 71 4.74 3.56 -2.71
C LYS A 71 4.00 2.41 -2.04
N LEU A 72 3.72 2.57 -0.76
CA LEU A 72 2.84 1.68 -0.01
C LEU A 72 1.56 2.44 0.29
N VAL A 73 0.46 2.02 -0.33
CA VAL A 73 -0.83 2.71 -0.26
C VAL A 73 -1.78 1.92 0.63
N ARG A 74 -2.43 2.62 1.55
CA ARG A 74 -3.44 2.04 2.41
C ARG A 74 -4.61 3.01 2.57
N VAL A 75 -5.82 2.50 2.39
CA VAL A 75 -7.04 3.27 2.63
C VAL A 75 -7.46 3.05 4.08
N VAL A 76 -7.44 4.11 4.87
CA VAL A 76 -7.77 4.04 6.30
C VAL A 76 -9.25 4.20 6.58
N ARG A 77 -9.99 4.81 5.65
CA ARG A 77 -11.45 4.98 5.74
C ARG A 77 -12.05 5.12 4.34
N GLY A 78 -13.16 4.43 4.10
CA GLY A 78 -13.83 4.44 2.81
C GLY A 78 -13.22 3.45 1.83
N ALA A 79 -13.37 3.72 0.54
CA ALA A 79 -12.88 2.86 -0.53
C ALA A 79 -12.45 3.70 -1.73
N VAL A 80 -11.44 3.21 -2.45
CA VAL A 80 -10.96 3.83 -3.67
C VAL A 80 -10.71 2.76 -4.73
N ILE A 81 -10.65 3.18 -5.99
CA ILE A 81 -10.09 2.37 -7.06
C ILE A 81 -8.69 2.90 -7.32
N ASP A 82 -7.70 2.03 -7.21
CA ASP A 82 -6.32 2.36 -7.51
C ASP A 82 -5.92 1.66 -8.81
N VAL A 83 -5.37 2.41 -9.76
CA VAL A 83 -4.99 1.90 -11.07
C VAL A 83 -3.49 2.08 -11.27
N ALA A 84 -2.80 0.96 -11.46
CA ALA A 84 -1.39 0.93 -11.80
C ALA A 84 -1.23 0.68 -13.29
N VAL A 85 -0.42 1.48 -13.95
CA VAL A 85 -0.09 1.35 -15.37
C VAL A 85 1.41 1.20 -15.51
N ASP A 86 1.82 0.13 -16.18
CA ASP A 86 3.22 -0.10 -16.51
C ASP A 86 3.53 0.61 -17.83
N ILE A 87 4.32 1.64 -17.75
CA ILE A 87 4.76 2.41 -18.92
C ILE A 87 6.17 1.95 -19.35
#